data_7f06334c94868c69e7fe80974c8aece5
#
_entry.id   7f06334c94868c69e7fe80974c8aece5
#
_cell.length_a   1.000
_cell.length_b   1.000
_cell.length_c   1.000
_cell.angle_alpha   90.00
_cell.angle_beta   90.00
_cell.angle_gamma   90.00
#
_symmetry.space_group_name_H-M   'P 1'
#
loop_
_entity.id
_entity.type
_entity.pdbx_description
1 polymer ?
#
loop_
_entity_poly.entity_id
_entity_poly.type
_entity_poly.pdbx_seq_one_letter_code
_entity_poly.pdbx_strand_id
1 'polypeptide(L)'
;MAHSRVPTNWGEDHLLKRLPDARGHASNIRAPGGWIARFDKDGKNWETFAMGFRNTYDMAFNVDGELFAYDSDMEWDAGTPWYRPTRFYHVTSGADFGWRTGTGKWPQWYPDCLPGAYGIGPGSPVGVVAG
;
A
#
# COMPACT_ATOMS: atom_id res chain seq x y z
N MET A 1 -16.75 0.31 -4.08
CA MET A 1 -16.86 -1.09 -3.65
C MET A 1 -17.87 -1.16 -2.52
N ALA A 2 -18.74 -2.16 -2.52
CA ALA A 2 -19.83 -2.25 -1.54
C ALA A 2 -19.34 -2.62 -0.13
N HIS A 3 -18.21 -3.28 -0.02
CA HIS A 3 -17.64 -3.73 1.24
C HIS A 3 -16.16 -3.41 1.33
N SER A 4 -15.70 -3.04 2.52
CA SER A 4 -14.29 -2.83 2.82
C SER A 4 -13.96 -3.46 4.16
N ARG A 5 -12.87 -4.21 4.22
CA ARG A 5 -12.28 -4.69 5.48
C ARG A 5 -11.36 -3.66 6.11
N VAL A 6 -10.94 -2.70 5.30
CA VAL A 6 -10.05 -1.62 5.72
C VAL A 6 -10.89 -0.45 6.21
N PRO A 7 -10.48 0.25 7.28
CA PRO A 7 -11.11 1.48 7.71
C PRO A 7 -11.22 2.50 6.57
N THR A 8 -12.27 3.31 6.57
CA THR A 8 -12.53 4.30 5.51
C THR A 8 -12.25 5.74 5.92
N ASN A 9 -11.64 5.95 7.07
CA ASN A 9 -11.28 7.25 7.64
C ASN A 9 -9.94 7.80 7.12
N TRP A 10 -9.66 7.64 5.86
CA TRP A 10 -8.36 7.92 5.23
C TRP A 10 -7.86 9.35 5.34
N GLY A 11 -8.72 10.29 5.69
CA GLY A 11 -8.35 11.69 5.89
C GLY A 11 -8.02 12.07 7.31
N GLU A 12 -8.21 11.16 8.25
CA GLU A 12 -7.96 11.39 9.68
C GLU A 12 -6.49 11.16 10.02
N ASP A 13 -6.04 11.78 11.08
CA ASP A 13 -4.74 11.58 11.73
C ASP A 13 -3.51 11.77 10.82
N HIS A 14 -3.64 12.57 9.78
CA HIS A 14 -2.49 12.95 8.97
C HIS A 14 -1.57 13.90 9.75
N LEU A 15 -0.36 13.45 10.02
CA LEU A 15 0.67 14.27 10.67
C LEU A 15 1.10 15.46 9.81
N LEU A 16 1.00 15.32 8.51
CA LEU A 16 1.38 16.33 7.55
C LEU A 16 0.21 16.61 6.60
N LYS A 17 0.06 17.88 6.22
CA LYS A 17 -0.91 18.26 5.19
C LYS A 17 -0.58 17.51 3.90
N ARG A 18 -1.58 16.83 3.35
CA ARG A 18 -1.44 16.17 2.05
C ARG A 18 -1.38 17.22 0.93
N LEU A 19 -0.20 17.44 0.43
CA LEU A 19 0.02 18.21 -0.78
C LEU A 19 0.09 17.26 -1.98
N PRO A 20 -0.33 17.70 -3.18
CA PRO A 20 -0.06 16.95 -4.39
C PRO A 20 1.43 16.69 -4.55
N ASP A 21 1.77 15.59 -5.20
CA ASP A 21 3.14 15.30 -5.56
C ASP A 21 3.73 16.45 -6.39
N ALA A 22 4.95 16.89 -6.06
CA ALA A 22 5.58 18.03 -6.71
C ALA A 22 5.85 17.82 -8.21
N ARG A 23 5.88 16.59 -8.68
CA ARG A 23 6.02 16.23 -10.09
C ARG A 23 4.69 15.94 -10.79
N GLY A 24 3.58 16.13 -10.10
CA GLY A 24 2.24 15.98 -10.65
C GLY A 24 1.74 14.54 -10.79
N HIS A 25 2.44 13.56 -10.25
CA HIS A 25 1.96 12.18 -10.22
C HIS A 25 0.70 12.06 -9.38
N ALA A 26 -0.35 11.48 -9.94
CA ALA A 26 -1.63 11.28 -9.27
C ALA A 26 -2.16 12.56 -8.60
N SER A 27 -1.95 13.71 -9.20
CA SER A 27 -2.20 15.03 -8.60
C SER A 27 -3.65 15.24 -8.12
N ASN A 28 -4.59 14.52 -8.70
CA ASN A 28 -6.01 14.58 -8.33
C ASN A 28 -6.50 13.36 -7.56
N ILE A 29 -5.63 12.39 -7.30
CA ILE A 29 -5.97 11.14 -6.61
C ILE A 29 -5.45 11.23 -5.19
N ARG A 30 -6.34 11.46 -4.24
CA ARG A 30 -5.99 11.65 -2.82
C ARG A 30 -6.35 10.48 -1.93
N ALA A 31 -7.06 9.53 -2.43
CA ALA A 31 -7.46 8.34 -1.68
C ALA A 31 -6.26 7.44 -1.39
N PRO A 32 -6.40 6.47 -0.49
CA PRO A 32 -5.31 5.59 -0.13
C PRO A 32 -4.67 5.07 -1.39
N GLY A 33 -3.36 4.92 -1.41
CA GLY A 33 -2.62 4.48 -2.60
C GLY A 33 -3.16 3.19 -3.23
N GLY A 34 -2.31 2.28 -3.62
CA GLY A 34 -2.73 0.98 -4.14
C GLY A 34 -3.55 0.19 -3.11
N TRP A 35 -4.42 -0.65 -3.61
CA TRP A 35 -5.25 -1.52 -2.80
C TRP A 35 -5.34 -2.91 -3.43
N ILE A 36 -5.57 -3.91 -2.59
CA ILE A 36 -5.86 -5.28 -3.01
C ILE A 36 -7.33 -5.54 -2.71
N ALA A 37 -8.05 -6.03 -3.70
CA ALA A 37 -9.42 -6.47 -3.55
C ALA A 37 -9.54 -7.96 -3.83
N ARG A 38 -10.55 -8.57 -3.26
CA ARG A 38 -10.99 -9.90 -3.66
C ARG A 38 -12.42 -9.85 -4.17
N PHE A 39 -12.77 -10.82 -4.97
CA PHE A 39 -14.10 -11.02 -5.50
C PHE A 39 -14.34 -12.52 -5.68
N ASP A 40 -15.57 -12.90 -5.87
CA ASP A 40 -15.91 -14.29 -6.15
C ASP A 40 -15.52 -14.72 -7.57
N LYS A 41 -15.59 -16.01 -7.84
CA LYS A 41 -15.22 -16.59 -9.14
C LYS A 41 -16.02 -16.03 -10.35
N ASP A 42 -17.19 -15.45 -10.08
CA ASP A 42 -18.06 -14.87 -11.11
C ASP A 42 -17.80 -13.35 -11.28
N GLY A 43 -16.76 -12.80 -10.65
CA GLY A 43 -16.39 -11.40 -10.72
C GLY A 43 -17.30 -10.46 -9.95
N LYS A 44 -18.06 -11.00 -8.99
CA LYS A 44 -19.00 -10.25 -8.15
C LYS A 44 -18.50 -10.14 -6.71
N ASN A 45 -19.29 -9.50 -5.86
CA ASN A 45 -19.04 -9.40 -4.42
C ASN A 45 -17.64 -8.85 -4.09
N TRP A 46 -17.27 -7.76 -4.74
CA TRP A 46 -16.00 -7.09 -4.54
C TRP A 46 -15.87 -6.51 -3.14
N GLU A 47 -14.78 -6.84 -2.47
CA GLU A 47 -14.39 -6.20 -1.21
C GLU A 47 -12.95 -5.74 -1.25
N THR A 48 -12.64 -4.62 -0.59
CA THR A 48 -11.27 -4.18 -0.36
C THR A 48 -10.69 -5.03 0.76
N PHE A 49 -9.64 -5.76 0.46
CA PHE A 49 -8.99 -6.69 1.40
C PHE A 49 -7.89 -5.99 2.20
N ALA A 50 -7.04 -5.22 1.54
CA ALA A 50 -5.96 -4.45 2.11
C ALA A 50 -5.68 -3.20 1.27
N MET A 51 -5.01 -2.20 1.85
CA MET A 51 -4.67 -0.96 1.16
C MET A 51 -3.36 -0.35 1.68
N GLY A 52 -3.01 0.84 1.17
CA GLY A 52 -1.83 1.57 1.61
C GLY A 52 -0.55 1.12 0.90
N PHE A 53 -0.68 0.55 -0.28
CA PHE A 53 0.43 0.24 -1.18
C PHE A 53 0.73 1.43 -2.11
N ARG A 54 1.94 1.48 -2.62
CA ARG A 54 2.28 2.45 -3.66
C ARG A 54 1.92 1.92 -5.05
N ASN A 55 2.52 0.84 -5.45
CA ASN A 55 2.38 0.25 -6.78
C ASN A 55 2.77 -1.22 -6.75
N THR A 56 2.00 -2.01 -6.03
CA THR A 56 2.19 -3.45 -6.01
C THR A 56 1.91 -4.01 -7.39
N TYR A 57 2.91 -4.64 -7.98
CA TYR A 57 2.80 -5.22 -9.32
C TYR A 57 2.33 -6.67 -9.27
N ASP A 58 2.79 -7.42 -8.28
CA ASP A 58 2.51 -8.85 -8.19
C ASP A 58 2.31 -9.30 -6.74
N MET A 59 1.63 -10.42 -6.60
CA MET A 59 1.35 -11.05 -5.31
C MET A 59 1.24 -12.56 -5.46
N ALA A 60 1.60 -13.28 -4.40
CA ALA A 60 1.51 -14.73 -4.38
C ALA A 60 1.05 -15.25 -3.02
N PHE A 61 0.41 -16.39 -3.02
CA PHE A 61 0.13 -17.15 -1.81
C PHE A 61 1.24 -18.14 -1.52
N ASN A 62 1.61 -18.28 -0.25
CA ASN A 62 2.46 -19.38 0.18
C ASN A 62 1.67 -20.67 0.35
N VAL A 63 2.35 -21.73 0.76
CA VAL A 63 1.73 -23.07 0.95
C VAL A 63 0.69 -23.10 2.07
N ASP A 64 0.75 -22.17 3.01
CA ASP A 64 -0.19 -22.04 4.13
C ASP A 64 -1.39 -21.16 3.79
N GLY A 65 -1.44 -20.60 2.59
CA GLY A 65 -2.52 -19.73 2.12
C GLY A 65 -2.37 -18.26 2.57
N GLU A 66 -1.21 -17.86 3.08
CA GLU A 66 -0.91 -16.47 3.41
C GLU A 66 -0.51 -15.69 2.16
N LEU A 67 -1.04 -14.48 2.04
CA LEU A 67 -0.79 -13.61 0.88
C LEU A 67 0.42 -12.72 1.10
N PHE A 68 1.31 -12.70 0.12
CA PHE A 68 2.47 -11.81 0.08
C PHE A 68 2.45 -10.94 -1.16
N ALA A 69 2.96 -9.73 -1.03
CA ALA A 69 3.03 -8.75 -2.11
C ALA A 69 4.37 -8.02 -2.08
N TYR A 70 4.83 -7.60 -3.25
CA TYR A 70 6.03 -6.83 -3.41
C TYR A 70 5.70 -5.46 -4.02
N ASP A 71 6.05 -4.40 -3.30
CA ASP A 71 5.66 -3.03 -3.63
C ASP A 71 6.88 -2.17 -3.92
N SER A 72 6.76 -1.29 -4.89
CA SER A 72 7.85 -0.40 -5.29
C SER A 72 7.94 0.84 -4.39
N ASP A 73 9.11 1.46 -4.37
CA ASP A 73 9.34 2.73 -3.72
C ASP A 73 8.83 3.93 -4.54
N MET A 74 9.00 5.12 -3.99
CA MET A 74 8.87 6.38 -4.70
C MET A 74 10.26 7.02 -4.77
N GLU A 75 10.97 6.78 -5.83
CA GLU A 75 12.39 7.10 -5.97
C GLU A 75 12.72 8.59 -5.82
N TRP A 76 11.83 9.48 -6.21
CA TRP A 76 12.04 10.92 -5.99
C TRP A 76 11.68 11.43 -4.59
N ASP A 77 11.15 10.58 -3.73
CA ASP A 77 11.04 10.84 -2.31
C ASP A 77 12.33 10.52 -1.55
N ALA A 78 13.31 9.91 -2.19
CA ALA A 78 14.59 9.56 -1.57
C ALA A 78 15.24 10.79 -0.92
N GLY A 79 15.63 10.64 0.33
CA GLY A 79 16.19 11.73 1.13
C GLY A 79 15.15 12.57 1.88
N THR A 80 13.87 12.31 1.72
CA THR A 80 12.82 12.95 2.51
C THR A 80 12.42 12.11 3.73
N PRO A 81 11.86 12.74 4.79
CA PRO A 81 11.41 12.00 5.98
C PRO A 81 10.29 10.99 5.71
N TRP A 82 9.56 11.13 4.62
CA TRP A 82 8.46 10.26 4.23
C TRP A 82 8.84 9.23 3.19
N TYR A 83 10.12 9.15 2.80
CA TYR A 83 10.57 8.13 1.87
C TYR A 83 10.29 6.73 2.40
N ARG A 84 9.76 5.90 1.53
CA ARG A 84 9.49 4.51 1.79
C ARG A 84 10.24 3.66 0.76
N PRO A 85 11.11 2.75 1.22
CA PRO A 85 11.81 1.84 0.31
C PRO A 85 10.84 0.83 -0.32
N THR A 86 11.31 0.13 -1.32
CA THR A 86 10.69 -1.09 -1.82
C THR A 86 10.50 -2.08 -0.68
N ARG A 87 9.33 -2.69 -0.59
CA ARG A 87 8.97 -3.55 0.55
C ARG A 87 8.30 -4.83 0.12
N PHE A 88 8.59 -5.84 0.89
CA PHE A 88 7.84 -7.08 0.89
C PHE A 88 6.81 -7.05 2.01
N TYR A 89 5.56 -7.35 1.68
CA TYR A 89 4.44 -7.31 2.62
C TYR A 89 3.87 -8.69 2.86
N HIS A 90 3.58 -9.01 4.12
CA HIS A 90 2.60 -10.02 4.47
C HIS A 90 1.23 -9.33 4.50
N VAL A 91 0.38 -9.65 3.56
CA VAL A 91 -0.88 -8.94 3.33
C VAL A 91 -2.00 -9.59 4.12
N THR A 92 -2.28 -9.02 5.27
CA THR A 92 -3.37 -9.50 6.14
C THR A 92 -4.69 -8.79 5.85
N SER A 93 -5.79 -9.43 6.20
CA SER A 93 -7.13 -8.88 6.03
C SER A 93 -7.33 -7.59 6.82
N GLY A 94 -7.77 -6.54 6.16
CA GLY A 94 -8.00 -5.24 6.78
C GLY A 94 -6.74 -4.38 6.95
N ALA A 95 -5.59 -4.82 6.43
CA ALA A 95 -4.33 -4.10 6.56
C ALA A 95 -4.33 -2.76 5.81
N ASP A 96 -3.74 -1.77 6.44
CA ASP A 96 -3.33 -0.51 5.82
C ASP A 96 -1.82 -0.37 6.02
N PHE A 97 -1.06 -0.32 4.92
CA PHE A 97 0.40 -0.18 4.97
C PHE A 97 0.87 1.28 4.90
N GLY A 98 -0.05 2.22 4.99
CA GLY A 98 0.23 3.63 5.24
C GLY A 98 0.74 4.43 4.07
N TRP A 99 0.86 3.85 2.86
CA TRP A 99 1.21 4.67 1.72
C TRP A 99 0.04 5.57 1.30
N ARG A 100 0.35 6.83 1.05
CA ARG A 100 -0.61 7.82 0.58
C ARG A 100 0.00 8.60 -0.58
N THR A 101 -0.82 9.01 -1.52
CA THR A 101 -0.38 9.88 -2.61
C THR A 101 0.03 11.25 -2.07
N GLY A 102 1.11 11.81 -2.59
CA GLY A 102 1.64 13.10 -2.12
C GLY A 102 2.49 12.95 -0.86
N THR A 103 2.60 14.00 -0.08
CA THR A 103 3.52 14.12 1.06
C THR A 103 2.96 13.58 2.39
N GLY A 104 1.68 13.26 2.45
CA GLY A 104 1.00 12.84 3.68
C GLY A 104 1.05 11.35 3.96
N LYS A 105 2.15 10.68 3.63
CA LYS A 105 2.34 9.26 3.91
C LYS A 105 2.47 9.02 5.40
N TRP A 106 1.81 7.98 5.91
CA TRP A 106 1.92 7.62 7.30
C TRP A 106 3.29 7.02 7.61
N PRO A 107 3.95 7.48 8.68
CA PRO A 107 5.19 6.87 9.15
C PRO A 107 4.99 5.40 9.55
N GLN A 108 6.03 4.60 9.46
CA GLN A 108 5.97 3.17 9.84
C GLN A 108 5.62 2.91 11.30
N TRP A 109 5.94 3.87 12.16
CA TRP A 109 5.64 3.79 13.59
C TRP A 109 4.23 4.26 13.94
N TYR A 110 3.45 4.70 12.95
CA TYR A 110 2.08 5.14 13.17
C TYR A 110 1.19 3.94 13.51
N PRO A 111 0.39 4.00 14.60
CA PRO A 111 -0.32 2.83 15.11
C PRO A 111 -1.36 2.27 14.16
N ASP A 112 -1.89 3.08 13.25
CA ASP A 112 -2.93 2.69 12.31
C ASP A 112 -2.38 2.14 10.99
N CYS A 113 -1.07 1.95 10.88
CA CYS A 113 -0.49 1.37 9.69
C CYS A 113 0.45 0.21 10.04
N LEU A 114 0.39 -0.84 9.24
CA LEU A 114 1.28 -1.99 9.40
C LEU A 114 2.62 -1.73 8.70
N PRO A 115 3.72 -2.17 9.30
CA PRO A 115 5.01 -2.14 8.62
C PRO A 115 5.08 -3.17 7.50
N GLY A 116 5.99 -2.99 6.55
CA GLY A 116 6.41 -4.07 5.67
C GLY A 116 7.07 -5.20 6.45
N ALA A 117 6.93 -6.43 6.01
CA ALA A 117 7.66 -7.56 6.58
C ALA A 117 9.17 -7.42 6.34
N TYR A 118 9.55 -6.81 5.22
CA TYR A 118 10.93 -6.57 4.86
C TYR A 118 11.09 -5.31 4.01
N GLY A 119 12.06 -4.45 4.36
CA GLY A 119 12.49 -3.32 3.55
C GLY A 119 13.71 -3.70 2.72
N ILE A 120 13.66 -3.51 1.41
CA ILE A 120 14.70 -3.99 0.49
C ILE A 120 15.60 -2.85 0.00
N GLY A 121 15.08 -1.64 -0.03
CA GLY A 121 15.79 -0.48 -0.55
C GLY A 121 15.16 0.06 -1.83
N PRO A 122 15.85 0.94 -2.56
CA PRO A 122 15.34 1.49 -3.82
C PRO A 122 15.12 0.39 -4.86
N GLY A 123 14.05 0.49 -5.62
CA GLY A 123 13.79 -0.46 -6.70
C GLY A 123 12.36 -0.47 -7.20
N SER A 124 12.15 -1.27 -8.25
CA SER A 124 10.85 -1.48 -8.86
C SER A 124 10.67 -2.98 -9.10
N PRO A 125 10.12 -3.71 -8.13
CA PRO A 125 9.95 -5.15 -8.25
C PRO A 125 8.88 -5.51 -9.27
N VAL A 126 9.04 -6.67 -9.90
CA VAL A 126 8.17 -7.12 -10.98
C VAL A 126 7.57 -8.52 -10.76
N GLY A 127 7.87 -9.17 -9.65
CA GLY A 127 7.30 -10.49 -9.41
C GLY A 127 7.49 -11.02 -7.99
N VAL A 128 6.54 -11.85 -7.57
CA VAL A 128 6.58 -12.64 -6.34
C VAL A 128 6.18 -14.05 -6.69
N VAL A 129 6.95 -15.02 -6.22
CA VAL A 129 6.64 -16.44 -6.39
C VAL A 129 6.89 -17.18 -5.09
N ALA A 130 5.98 -18.07 -4.75
CA ALA A 130 6.21 -19.02 -3.68
C ALA A 130 7.10 -20.16 -4.17
N GLY A 131 8.13 -20.50 -3.40
CA GLY A 131 9.03 -21.61 -3.65
C GLY A 131 8.58 -22.89 -2.94
#